data_2fb4c43a795a619c0afe3ec07d6e9d75
#
_entry.id   2fb4c43a795a619c0afe3ec07d6e9d75
#
_cell.length_a   1.000
_cell.length_b   1.000
_cell.length_c   1.000
_cell.angle_alpha   90.00
_cell.angle_beta   90.00
_cell.angle_gamma   90.00
#
_symmetry.space_group_name_H-M   'P 1'
#
loop_
_entity.id
_entity.type
_entity.pdbx_description
1 polymer ?
#
loop_
_entity_poly.entity_id
_entity_poly.type
_entity_poly.pdbx_seq_one_letter_code
_entity_poly.pdbx_strand_id
1 'polypeptide(L)'
;FLLEGIGAVVLAWRMIPEFGVLGGVWRGIFHSVSAFCNAGFDLLGGRFGACASLAGFQDSPIMLGTTAALIAIGGLGFFVWEDILRARCWGRLSVYSKMVLLITGLLIVGGAAFFFLEEYHNPATLGDMPVWEKALNALFQSVTLRTAGFDAIGQGGLSESSKAMSTILMLIGGSSGSTAGGIKTATVAVLLLALRANLRGREQVTFRGRAIPFSQVLNAMTLTLVVLFVFLIASM
;
A
#
# COMPACT_ATOMS: atom_id res chain seq x y z
N PHE A 1 -14.84 4.53 -10.91
CA PHE A 1 -15.93 5.46 -10.52
C PHE A 1 -16.82 4.91 -9.41
N LEU A 2 -17.31 3.64 -9.47
CA LEU A 2 -18.21 3.10 -8.45
C LEU A 2 -17.54 3.05 -7.06
N LEU A 3 -16.35 2.50 -6.97
CA LEU A 3 -15.59 2.39 -5.71
C LEU A 3 -15.18 3.76 -5.16
N GLU A 4 -14.77 4.67 -6.05
CA GLU A 4 -14.48 6.06 -5.69
C GLU A 4 -15.73 6.77 -5.18
N GLY A 5 -16.89 6.54 -5.83
CA GLY A 5 -18.17 7.10 -5.38
C GLY A 5 -18.57 6.62 -3.99
N ILE A 6 -18.45 5.31 -3.72
CA ILE A 6 -18.71 4.75 -2.39
C ILE A 6 -17.75 5.35 -1.36
N GLY A 7 -16.45 5.37 -1.67
CA GLY A 7 -15.44 5.98 -0.81
C GLY A 7 -15.72 7.45 -0.53
N ALA A 8 -16.10 8.21 -1.56
CA ALA A 8 -16.45 9.62 -1.42
C ALA A 8 -17.61 9.87 -0.46
N VAL A 9 -18.66 9.04 -0.54
CA VAL A 9 -19.82 9.13 0.39
C VAL A 9 -19.39 8.85 1.83
N VAL A 10 -18.62 7.79 2.05
CA VAL A 10 -18.16 7.41 3.40
C VAL A 10 -17.21 8.46 3.99
N LEU A 11 -16.25 8.94 3.20
CA LEU A 11 -15.32 9.98 3.64
C LEU A 11 -16.03 11.31 3.86
N ALA A 12 -16.95 11.71 2.98
CA ALA A 12 -17.76 12.92 3.14
C ALA A 12 -18.58 12.87 4.44
N TRP A 13 -19.22 11.75 4.73
CA TRP A 13 -19.98 11.58 5.96
C TRP A 13 -19.12 11.83 7.22
N ARG A 14 -17.88 11.39 7.23
CA ARG A 14 -16.94 11.63 8.34
C ARG A 14 -16.40 13.07 8.36
N MET A 15 -16.28 13.74 7.20
CA MET A 15 -15.72 15.09 7.09
C MET A 15 -16.75 16.21 7.25
N ILE A 16 -18.04 15.95 7.02
CA ILE A 16 -19.11 16.96 7.16
C ILE A 16 -19.15 17.60 8.54
N PRO A 17 -19.02 16.87 9.66
CA PRO A 17 -19.02 17.48 11.00
C PRO A 17 -17.87 18.48 11.21
N GLU A 18 -16.75 18.27 10.53
CA GLU A 18 -15.52 19.07 10.69
C GLU A 18 -15.48 20.31 9.77
N PHE A 19 -16.03 20.18 8.55
CA PHE A 19 -15.86 21.17 7.47
C PHE A 19 -17.18 21.72 6.92
N GLY A 20 -18.31 21.35 7.53
CA GLY A 20 -19.65 21.67 7.00
C GLY A 20 -20.01 20.84 5.77
N VAL A 21 -21.28 20.91 5.34
CA VAL A 21 -21.81 20.03 4.28
C VAL A 21 -21.03 20.18 2.98
N LEU A 22 -20.92 21.38 2.44
CA LEU A 22 -20.26 21.60 1.16
C LEU A 22 -18.76 21.30 1.23
N GLY A 23 -18.10 21.75 2.31
CA GLY A 23 -16.67 21.50 2.52
C GLY A 23 -16.35 20.03 2.75
N GLY A 24 -17.19 19.30 3.47
CA GLY A 24 -17.03 17.87 3.74
C GLY A 24 -17.26 17.02 2.50
N VAL A 25 -18.30 17.33 1.70
CA VAL A 25 -18.57 16.61 0.44
C VAL A 25 -17.42 16.81 -0.56
N TRP A 26 -16.96 18.03 -0.75
CA TRP A 26 -15.84 18.31 -1.65
C TRP A 26 -14.57 17.56 -1.25
N ARG A 27 -14.20 17.62 0.03
CA ARG A 27 -13.03 16.90 0.55
C ARG A 27 -13.20 15.39 0.47
N GLY A 28 -14.39 14.86 0.75
CA GLY A 28 -14.68 13.44 0.63
C GLY A 28 -14.47 12.92 -0.80
N ILE A 29 -14.96 13.64 -1.80
CA ILE A 29 -14.74 13.30 -3.22
C ILE A 29 -13.25 13.35 -3.56
N PHE A 30 -12.59 14.46 -3.20
CA PHE A 30 -11.16 14.64 -3.50
C PHE A 30 -10.29 13.54 -2.88
N HIS A 31 -10.48 13.26 -1.57
CA HIS A 31 -9.68 12.24 -0.88
C HIS A 31 -9.97 10.83 -1.39
N SER A 32 -11.21 10.53 -1.77
CA SER A 32 -11.54 9.23 -2.36
C SER A 32 -10.81 9.00 -3.68
N VAL A 33 -10.83 9.98 -4.58
CA VAL A 33 -10.09 9.92 -5.85
C VAL A 33 -8.59 9.86 -5.61
N SER A 34 -8.06 10.72 -4.74
CA SER A 34 -6.64 10.76 -4.38
C SER A 34 -6.16 9.42 -3.80
N ALA A 35 -6.96 8.79 -2.92
CA ALA A 35 -6.64 7.50 -2.32
C ALA A 35 -6.67 6.35 -3.34
N PHE A 36 -7.71 6.28 -4.18
CA PHE A 36 -7.82 5.24 -5.20
C PHE A 36 -6.74 5.36 -6.27
N CYS A 37 -6.38 6.59 -6.65
CA CYS A 37 -5.30 6.86 -7.60
C CYS A 37 -3.89 6.76 -7.00
N ASN A 38 -3.74 6.45 -5.70
CA ASN A 38 -2.46 6.46 -4.98
C ASN A 38 -1.69 7.79 -5.16
N ALA A 39 -2.41 8.92 -5.13
CA ALA A 39 -1.84 10.23 -5.40
C ALA A 39 -1.30 10.92 -4.12
N GLY A 40 -1.87 10.62 -2.94
CA GLY A 40 -1.42 11.11 -1.65
C GLY A 40 -1.71 12.59 -1.36
N PHE A 41 -2.46 13.26 -2.21
CA PHE A 41 -2.85 14.65 -1.98
C PHE A 41 -4.02 14.74 -1.00
N ASP A 42 -3.97 15.73 -0.11
CA ASP A 42 -5.02 16.05 0.83
C ASP A 42 -5.44 17.53 0.76
N LEU A 43 -6.60 17.84 1.34
CA LEU A 43 -7.14 19.19 1.48
C LEU A 43 -7.34 19.57 2.97
N LEU A 44 -6.55 18.95 3.86
CA LEU A 44 -6.75 19.08 5.31
C LEU A 44 -5.81 20.12 5.96
N GLY A 45 -4.78 20.57 5.25
CA GLY A 45 -3.75 21.48 5.74
C GLY A 45 -4.28 22.79 6.33
N GLY A 46 -5.40 23.31 5.84
CA GLY A 46 -6.01 24.52 6.37
C GLY A 46 -6.58 24.40 7.78
N ARG A 47 -6.85 23.17 8.28
CA ARG A 47 -7.38 22.92 9.63
C ARG A 47 -6.34 22.31 10.57
N PHE A 48 -5.55 21.35 10.07
CA PHE A 48 -4.63 20.57 10.91
C PHE A 48 -3.16 21.00 10.77
N GLY A 49 -2.88 21.95 9.89
CA GLY A 49 -1.54 22.46 9.63
C GLY A 49 -0.92 21.93 8.33
N ALA A 50 0.11 22.61 7.86
CA ALA A 50 0.81 22.22 6.65
C ALA A 50 1.41 20.81 6.81
N CYS A 51 1.21 19.95 5.80
CA CYS A 51 1.70 18.56 5.78
C CYS A 51 1.10 17.63 6.85
N ALA A 52 -0.03 18.02 7.50
CA ALA A 52 -0.64 17.17 8.53
C ALA A 52 -1.30 15.91 7.97
N SER A 53 -1.65 15.90 6.69
CA SER A 53 -2.33 14.80 6.02
C SER A 53 -3.49 14.22 6.85
N LEU A 54 -3.50 12.94 7.19
CA LEU A 54 -4.53 12.29 8.01
C LEU A 54 -4.22 12.24 9.52
N ALA A 55 -3.18 12.94 9.98
CA ALA A 55 -2.80 12.96 11.40
C ALA A 55 -3.93 13.44 12.33
N GLY A 56 -4.84 14.30 11.85
CA GLY A 56 -6.03 14.71 12.60
C GLY A 56 -7.15 13.65 12.68
N PHE A 57 -6.97 12.46 12.10
CA PHE A 57 -7.95 11.38 12.04
C PHE A 57 -7.38 10.03 12.49
N GLN A 58 -6.34 10.02 13.31
CA GLN A 58 -5.67 8.82 13.83
C GLN A 58 -6.62 7.90 14.61
N ASP A 59 -7.61 8.48 15.27
CA ASP A 59 -8.65 7.84 16.06
C ASP A 59 -9.86 7.37 15.23
N SER A 60 -9.87 7.65 13.92
CA SER A 60 -11.03 7.38 13.07
C SER A 60 -10.85 6.13 12.20
N PRO A 61 -11.42 4.96 12.60
CA PRO A 61 -11.35 3.75 11.79
C PRO A 61 -12.05 3.89 10.44
N ILE A 62 -13.08 4.75 10.36
CA ILE A 62 -13.79 5.02 9.12
C ILE A 62 -12.88 5.75 8.15
N MET A 63 -12.19 6.79 8.61
CA MET A 63 -11.30 7.58 7.75
C MET A 63 -10.11 6.75 7.28
N LEU A 64 -9.34 6.19 8.21
CA LEU A 64 -8.15 5.42 7.89
C LEU A 64 -8.50 4.11 7.16
N GLY A 65 -9.54 3.40 7.60
CA GLY A 65 -9.96 2.14 6.98
C GLY A 65 -10.46 2.32 5.55
N THR A 66 -11.30 3.34 5.29
CA THR A 66 -11.78 3.62 3.93
C THR A 66 -10.65 4.04 3.01
N THR A 67 -9.76 4.93 3.47
CA THR A 67 -8.61 5.38 2.70
C THR A 67 -7.67 4.21 2.40
N ALA A 68 -7.34 3.38 3.40
CA ALA A 68 -6.51 2.17 3.21
C ALA A 68 -7.14 1.18 2.23
N ALA A 69 -8.46 0.97 2.31
CA ALA A 69 -9.16 0.10 1.37
C ALA A 69 -9.08 0.62 -0.07
N LEU A 70 -9.31 1.93 -0.29
CA LEU A 70 -9.23 2.55 -1.61
C LEU A 70 -7.81 2.43 -2.19
N ILE A 71 -6.77 2.70 -1.39
CA ILE A 71 -5.37 2.55 -1.76
C ILE A 71 -5.07 1.10 -2.17
N ALA A 72 -5.43 0.14 -1.31
CA ALA A 72 -5.18 -1.28 -1.58
C ALA A 72 -5.89 -1.74 -2.85
N ILE A 73 -7.14 -1.33 -3.04
CA ILE A 73 -7.96 -1.64 -4.21
C ILE A 73 -7.33 -1.04 -5.49
N GLY A 74 -6.99 0.24 -5.49
CA GLY A 74 -6.31 0.90 -6.62
C GLY A 74 -4.98 0.26 -6.97
N GLY A 75 -4.22 -0.16 -5.94
CA GLY A 75 -2.92 -0.82 -6.08
C GLY A 75 -2.95 -2.26 -6.59
N LEU A 76 -4.11 -2.95 -6.57
CA LEU A 76 -4.25 -4.31 -7.09
C LEU A 76 -4.22 -4.39 -8.62
N GLY A 77 -4.65 -3.31 -9.30
CA GLY A 77 -4.68 -3.24 -10.76
C GLY A 77 -5.90 -3.88 -11.41
N PHE A 78 -6.23 -3.37 -12.61
CA PHE A 78 -7.45 -3.73 -13.32
C PHE A 78 -7.49 -5.20 -13.75
N PHE A 79 -6.35 -5.78 -14.12
CA PHE A 79 -6.27 -7.20 -14.50
C PHE A 79 -6.65 -8.14 -13.35
N VAL A 80 -6.26 -7.82 -12.13
CA VAL A 80 -6.63 -8.61 -10.94
C VAL A 80 -8.11 -8.45 -10.64
N TRP A 81 -8.65 -7.25 -10.78
CA TRP A 81 -10.08 -6.99 -10.63
C TRP A 81 -10.94 -7.77 -11.61
N GLU A 82 -10.58 -7.72 -12.90
CA GLU A 82 -11.30 -8.47 -13.93
C GLU A 82 -11.30 -9.97 -13.63
N ASP A 83 -10.15 -10.49 -13.22
CA ASP A 83 -10.00 -11.91 -12.88
C ASP A 83 -10.82 -12.30 -11.64
N ILE A 84 -10.84 -11.46 -10.59
CA ILE A 84 -11.67 -11.68 -9.39
C ILE A 84 -13.16 -11.72 -9.75
N LEU A 85 -13.63 -10.76 -10.54
CA LEU A 85 -15.03 -10.67 -10.95
C LEU A 85 -15.46 -11.87 -11.80
N ARG A 86 -14.58 -12.36 -12.70
CA ARG A 86 -14.84 -13.53 -13.54
C ARG A 86 -14.76 -14.84 -12.76
N ALA A 87 -13.74 -15.00 -11.93
CA ALA A 87 -13.46 -16.27 -11.28
C ALA A 87 -14.43 -16.60 -10.13
N ARG A 88 -14.86 -15.58 -9.38
CA ARG A 88 -15.73 -15.67 -8.19
C ARG A 88 -15.24 -16.62 -7.08
N CYS A 89 -14.24 -17.46 -7.36
CA CYS A 89 -13.66 -18.45 -6.43
C CYS A 89 -12.14 -18.42 -6.53
N TRP A 90 -11.44 -18.55 -5.39
CA TRP A 90 -9.97 -18.60 -5.32
C TRP A 90 -9.34 -19.66 -6.25
N GLY A 91 -9.98 -20.81 -6.38
CA GLY A 91 -9.49 -21.93 -7.23
C GLY A 91 -9.34 -21.53 -8.70
N ARG A 92 -10.28 -20.73 -9.22
CA ARG A 92 -10.36 -20.33 -10.64
C ARG A 92 -9.54 -19.11 -11.01
N LEU A 93 -8.99 -18.38 -10.01
CA LEU A 93 -8.11 -17.24 -10.27
C LEU A 93 -6.86 -17.65 -11.04
N SER A 94 -6.40 -16.77 -11.91
CA SER A 94 -5.14 -16.91 -12.64
C SER A 94 -3.94 -17.02 -11.68
N VAL A 95 -2.86 -17.59 -12.16
CA VAL A 95 -1.59 -17.67 -11.41
C VAL A 95 -1.09 -16.26 -11.06
N TYR A 96 -1.21 -15.33 -12.01
CA TYR A 96 -0.83 -13.94 -11.82
C TYR A 96 -1.60 -13.30 -10.66
N SER A 97 -2.93 -13.37 -10.67
CA SER A 97 -3.77 -12.76 -9.61
C SER A 97 -3.50 -13.38 -8.24
N LYS A 98 -3.28 -14.70 -8.18
CA LYS A 98 -2.89 -15.38 -6.93
C LYS A 98 -1.56 -14.88 -6.39
N MET A 99 -0.57 -14.69 -7.25
CA MET A 99 0.74 -14.16 -6.86
C MET A 99 0.61 -12.73 -6.33
N VAL A 100 -0.09 -11.87 -7.07
CA VAL A 100 -0.30 -10.47 -6.67
C VAL A 100 -1.02 -10.37 -5.33
N LEU A 101 -2.13 -11.10 -5.15
CA LEU A 101 -2.90 -11.09 -3.90
C LEU A 101 -2.10 -11.61 -2.70
N LEU A 102 -1.33 -12.70 -2.90
CA LEU A 102 -0.49 -13.26 -1.83
C LEU A 102 0.62 -12.29 -1.41
N ILE A 103 1.36 -11.72 -2.37
CA ILE A 103 2.43 -10.77 -2.06
C ILE A 103 1.88 -9.48 -1.48
N THR A 104 0.78 -8.96 -2.03
CA THR A 104 0.11 -7.77 -1.48
C THR A 104 -0.32 -8.00 -0.03
N GLY A 105 -0.98 -9.13 0.26
CA GLY A 105 -1.37 -9.48 1.62
C GLY A 105 -0.18 -9.65 2.56
N LEU A 106 0.89 -10.32 2.08
CA LEU A 106 2.12 -10.50 2.86
C LEU A 106 2.78 -9.16 3.21
N LEU A 107 2.87 -8.24 2.25
CA LEU A 107 3.46 -6.92 2.47
C LEU A 107 2.61 -6.07 3.43
N ILE A 108 1.28 -6.08 3.27
CA ILE A 108 0.39 -5.32 4.15
C ILE A 108 0.44 -5.87 5.58
N VAL A 109 0.24 -7.17 5.75
CA VAL A 109 0.21 -7.79 7.09
C VAL A 109 1.59 -7.79 7.73
N GLY A 110 2.63 -8.12 6.96
CA GLY A 110 4.01 -8.13 7.44
C GLY A 110 4.50 -6.74 7.82
N GLY A 111 4.22 -5.73 6.99
CA GLY A 111 4.54 -4.34 7.30
C GLY A 111 3.75 -3.82 8.51
N ALA A 112 2.45 -4.11 8.59
CA ALA A 112 1.62 -3.73 9.74
C ALA A 112 2.13 -4.35 11.04
N ALA A 113 2.47 -5.63 11.04
CA ALA A 113 3.05 -6.31 12.20
C ALA A 113 4.40 -5.70 12.60
N PHE A 114 5.25 -5.37 11.62
CA PHE A 114 6.54 -4.74 11.86
C PHE A 114 6.37 -3.37 12.52
N PHE A 115 5.57 -2.46 11.93
CA PHE A 115 5.32 -1.13 12.51
C PHE A 115 4.63 -1.20 13.87
N PHE A 116 3.70 -2.14 14.05
CA PHE A 116 3.04 -2.33 15.32
C PHE A 116 4.02 -2.72 16.42
N LEU A 117 4.96 -3.62 16.17
CA LEU A 117 5.94 -4.08 17.16
C LEU A 117 7.02 -3.03 17.43
N GLU A 118 7.57 -2.43 16.36
CA GLU A 118 8.68 -1.49 16.46
C GLU A 118 8.26 -0.16 17.07
N GLU A 119 7.09 0.36 16.70
CA GLU A 119 6.59 1.66 17.14
C GLU A 119 5.70 1.58 18.39
N TYR A 120 5.49 0.38 18.96
CA TYR A 120 4.54 0.15 20.05
C TYR A 120 4.75 1.06 21.25
N HIS A 121 6.01 1.32 21.59
CA HIS A 121 6.42 2.14 22.73
C HIS A 121 6.96 3.52 22.33
N ASN A 122 6.96 3.86 21.06
CA ASN A 122 7.48 5.15 20.59
C ASN A 122 6.46 6.28 20.83
N PRO A 123 6.71 7.20 21.79
CA PRO A 123 5.76 8.26 22.12
C PRO A 123 5.59 9.29 20.98
N ALA A 124 6.54 9.36 20.04
CA ALA A 124 6.46 10.26 18.90
C ALA A 124 5.49 9.75 17.81
N THR A 125 5.07 8.49 17.86
CA THR A 125 4.20 7.86 16.85
C THR A 125 3.01 7.14 17.46
N LEU A 126 3.18 5.89 17.91
CA LEU A 126 2.08 5.05 18.40
C LEU A 126 1.99 4.98 19.95
N GLY A 127 3.05 5.38 20.68
CA GLY A 127 3.21 5.08 22.11
C GLY A 127 2.02 5.45 23.00
N ASP A 128 1.44 6.62 22.80
CA ASP A 128 0.37 7.15 23.65
C ASP A 128 -1.04 6.70 23.21
N MET A 129 -1.16 5.95 22.09
CA MET A 129 -2.45 5.49 21.57
C MET A 129 -2.94 4.21 22.26
N PRO A 130 -4.27 4.00 22.37
CA PRO A 130 -4.81 2.71 22.77
C PRO A 130 -4.47 1.61 21.75
N VAL A 131 -4.44 0.35 22.18
CA VAL A 131 -3.94 -0.78 21.36
C VAL A 131 -4.65 -0.93 20.02
N TRP A 132 -5.95 -0.67 19.96
CA TRP A 132 -6.71 -0.76 18.72
C TRP A 132 -6.33 0.33 17.71
N GLU A 133 -6.05 1.56 18.19
CA GLU A 133 -5.56 2.65 17.35
C GLU A 133 -4.14 2.36 16.86
N LYS A 134 -3.25 1.82 17.71
CA LYS A 134 -1.92 1.36 17.29
C LYS A 134 -2.00 0.37 16.15
N ALA A 135 -2.88 -0.63 16.25
CA ALA A 135 -3.06 -1.62 15.20
C ALA A 135 -3.61 -1.01 13.89
N LEU A 136 -4.58 -0.09 14.01
CA LEU A 136 -5.17 0.61 12.87
C LEU A 136 -4.13 1.49 12.15
N ASN A 137 -3.39 2.29 12.90
CA ASN A 137 -2.36 3.19 12.35
C ASN A 137 -1.17 2.41 11.78
N ALA A 138 -0.74 1.32 12.41
CA ALA A 138 0.30 0.43 11.87
C ALA A 138 -0.15 -0.23 10.55
N LEU A 139 -1.41 -0.67 10.47
CA LEU A 139 -1.99 -1.19 9.23
C LEU A 139 -2.03 -0.11 8.15
N PHE A 140 -2.51 1.08 8.50
CA PHE A 140 -2.56 2.22 7.59
C PHE A 140 -1.17 2.58 7.08
N GLN A 141 -0.17 2.65 7.97
CA GLN A 141 1.23 2.93 7.61
C GLN A 141 1.76 1.92 6.59
N SER A 142 1.53 0.62 6.81
CA SER A 142 1.93 -0.42 5.87
C SER A 142 1.28 -0.29 4.49
N VAL A 143 0.02 0.15 4.44
CA VAL A 143 -0.71 0.34 3.18
C VAL A 143 -0.24 1.59 2.45
N THR A 144 -0.12 2.72 3.15
CA THR A 144 0.20 4.01 2.54
C THR A 144 1.61 4.08 1.96
N LEU A 145 2.57 3.39 2.58
CA LEU A 145 3.96 3.31 2.08
C LEU A 145 4.08 2.64 0.72
N ARG A 146 3.07 1.90 0.28
CA ARG A 146 3.04 1.31 -1.06
C ARG A 146 2.64 2.32 -2.13
N THR A 147 3.35 3.45 -2.16
CA THR A 147 3.25 4.55 -3.12
C THR A 147 1.93 5.34 -3.08
N ALA A 148 1.24 5.37 -1.93
CA ALA A 148 0.02 6.16 -1.78
C ALA A 148 0.28 7.58 -1.25
N GLY A 149 1.19 7.77 -0.29
CA GLY A 149 1.68 9.09 0.13
C GLY A 149 0.87 9.79 1.23
N PHE A 150 -0.17 9.17 1.79
CA PHE A 150 -0.86 9.72 2.97
C PHE A 150 -0.07 9.45 4.26
N ASP A 151 -0.13 10.36 5.19
CA ASP A 151 0.51 10.26 6.50
C ASP A 151 -0.51 10.36 7.63
N ALA A 152 -0.43 9.43 8.60
CA ALA A 152 -1.28 9.44 9.78
C ALA A 152 -0.46 9.58 11.09
N ILE A 153 0.78 9.11 11.14
CA ILE A 153 1.58 9.02 12.37
C ILE A 153 2.84 9.88 12.39
N GLY A 154 3.07 10.69 11.35
CA GLY A 154 4.22 11.58 11.26
C GLY A 154 5.55 10.85 10.99
N GLN A 155 5.97 10.82 9.72
CA GLN A 155 7.18 10.08 9.28
C GLN A 155 8.45 10.51 10.00
N GLY A 156 8.53 11.77 10.46
CA GLY A 156 9.69 12.28 11.19
C GLY A 156 9.93 11.63 12.54
N GLY A 157 8.86 11.16 13.21
CA GLY A 157 8.91 10.52 14.52
C GLY A 157 9.23 9.03 14.52
N LEU A 158 9.30 8.40 13.35
CA LEU A 158 9.60 6.96 13.21
C LEU A 158 11.01 6.61 13.69
N SER A 159 11.16 5.42 14.26
CA SER A 159 12.46 4.83 14.57
C SER A 159 13.31 4.63 13.31
N GLU A 160 14.63 4.51 13.45
CA GLU A 160 15.52 4.30 12.30
C GLU A 160 15.22 2.98 11.58
N SER A 161 14.87 1.93 12.33
CA SER A 161 14.42 0.65 11.76
C SER A 161 13.15 0.82 10.92
N SER A 162 12.18 1.60 11.44
CA SER A 162 10.92 1.89 10.74
C SER A 162 11.13 2.75 9.50
N LYS A 163 12.06 3.71 9.52
CA LYS A 163 12.44 4.48 8.34
C LYS A 163 13.07 3.59 7.26
N ALA A 164 13.97 2.68 7.66
CA ALA A 164 14.57 1.72 6.73
C ALA A 164 13.51 0.79 6.12
N MET A 165 12.58 0.26 6.92
CA MET A 165 11.49 -0.57 6.44
C MET A 165 10.54 0.21 5.53
N SER A 166 10.26 1.47 5.86
CA SER A 166 9.45 2.37 5.03
C SER A 166 10.07 2.53 3.63
N THR A 167 11.38 2.74 3.56
CA THR A 167 12.12 2.84 2.29
C THR A 167 11.97 1.56 1.45
N ILE A 168 12.07 0.39 2.07
CA ILE A 168 11.89 -0.89 1.38
C ILE A 168 10.45 -1.04 0.85
N LEU A 169 9.44 -0.69 1.65
CA LEU A 169 8.04 -0.76 1.22
C LEU A 169 7.72 0.25 0.13
N MET A 170 8.30 1.44 0.15
CA MET A 170 8.15 2.46 -0.90
C MET A 170 8.72 2.01 -2.25
N LEU A 171 9.79 1.20 -2.25
CA LEU A 171 10.34 0.63 -3.47
C LEU A 171 9.41 -0.42 -4.08
N ILE A 172 8.60 -1.11 -3.25
CA ILE A 172 7.67 -2.15 -3.69
C ILE A 172 6.27 -1.56 -3.83
N GLY A 173 5.93 -1.14 -5.03
CA GLY A 173 4.62 -0.55 -5.33
C GLY A 173 3.50 -1.57 -5.55
N GLY A 174 2.51 -1.18 -6.37
CA GLY A 174 1.37 -2.03 -6.71
C GLY A 174 1.64 -3.02 -7.84
N SER A 175 0.57 -3.64 -8.34
CA SER A 175 0.66 -4.60 -9.44
C SER A 175 0.72 -3.91 -10.81
N SER A 176 1.00 -4.68 -11.86
CA SER A 176 0.93 -4.17 -13.23
C SER A 176 -0.51 -3.80 -13.58
N GLY A 177 -0.71 -2.65 -14.24
CA GLY A 177 -2.04 -2.12 -14.55
C GLY A 177 -2.75 -1.51 -13.34
N SER A 178 -2.02 -1.15 -12.27
CA SER A 178 -2.53 -0.42 -11.12
C SER A 178 -2.18 1.07 -11.19
N THR A 179 -2.80 1.85 -10.32
CA THR A 179 -2.49 3.27 -10.13
C THR A 179 -1.19 3.51 -9.35
N ALA A 180 -0.65 2.48 -8.69
CA ALA A 180 0.55 2.57 -7.87
C ALA A 180 1.86 2.55 -8.71
N GLY A 181 2.87 3.27 -8.25
CA GLY A 181 4.23 3.32 -8.80
C GLY A 181 5.13 2.16 -8.34
N GLY A 182 6.44 2.37 -8.36
CA GLY A 182 7.44 1.45 -7.81
C GLY A 182 7.64 0.14 -8.59
N ILE A 183 8.48 -0.75 -8.01
CA ILE A 183 8.69 -2.11 -8.51
C ILE A 183 7.38 -2.88 -8.36
N LYS A 184 6.90 -3.48 -9.46
CA LYS A 184 5.60 -4.17 -9.46
C LYS A 184 5.62 -5.41 -8.56
N THR A 185 4.53 -5.64 -7.82
CA THR A 185 4.39 -6.81 -6.93
C THR A 185 4.64 -8.14 -7.63
N ALA A 186 4.25 -8.25 -8.91
CA ALA A 186 4.55 -9.43 -9.71
C ALA A 186 6.06 -9.64 -9.94
N THR A 187 6.83 -8.55 -10.14
CA THR A 187 8.29 -8.59 -10.25
C THR A 187 8.92 -9.11 -8.97
N VAL A 188 8.50 -8.58 -7.82
CA VAL A 188 8.95 -9.03 -6.49
C VAL A 188 8.60 -10.51 -6.28
N ALA A 189 7.39 -10.94 -6.66
CA ALA A 189 6.98 -12.32 -6.58
C ALA A 189 7.89 -13.26 -7.39
N VAL A 190 8.21 -12.90 -8.63
CA VAL A 190 9.11 -13.67 -9.51
C VAL A 190 10.52 -13.77 -8.90
N LEU A 191 11.06 -12.66 -8.36
CA LEU A 191 12.37 -12.65 -7.72
C LEU A 191 12.41 -13.52 -6.46
N LEU A 192 11.39 -13.47 -5.60
CA LEU A 192 11.32 -14.33 -4.41
C LEU A 192 11.20 -15.82 -4.78
N LEU A 193 10.46 -16.14 -5.85
CA LEU A 193 10.36 -17.50 -6.35
C LEU A 193 11.67 -17.97 -6.97
N ALA A 194 12.39 -17.11 -7.70
CA ALA A 194 13.69 -17.40 -8.26
C ALA A 194 14.74 -17.64 -7.15
N LEU A 195 14.76 -16.78 -6.14
CA LEU A 195 15.61 -16.97 -4.95
C LEU A 195 15.33 -18.30 -4.27
N ARG A 196 14.05 -18.62 -4.04
CA ARG A 196 13.66 -19.91 -3.43
C ARG A 196 14.05 -21.11 -4.29
N ALA A 197 13.92 -21.02 -5.60
CA ALA A 197 14.32 -22.10 -6.52
C ALA A 197 15.83 -22.32 -6.46
N ASN A 198 16.62 -21.24 -6.51
CA ASN A 198 18.08 -21.28 -6.42
C ASN A 198 18.56 -21.88 -5.08
N LEU A 199 18.00 -21.41 -3.95
CA LEU A 199 18.33 -21.95 -2.62
C LEU A 199 17.99 -23.44 -2.47
N ARG A 200 17.08 -23.97 -3.29
CA ARG A 200 16.70 -25.40 -3.32
C ARG A 200 17.40 -26.19 -4.42
N GLY A 201 18.37 -25.60 -5.13
CA GLY A 201 19.09 -26.24 -6.23
C GLY A 201 18.20 -26.63 -7.42
N ARG A 202 17.07 -25.93 -7.64
CA ARG A 202 16.17 -26.19 -8.75
C ARG A 202 16.54 -25.30 -9.94
N GLU A 203 16.72 -25.90 -11.10
CA GLU A 203 17.00 -25.15 -12.35
C GLU A 203 15.80 -24.34 -12.85
N GLN A 204 14.58 -24.77 -12.54
CA GLN A 204 13.36 -24.11 -13.00
C GLN A 204 12.61 -23.43 -11.85
N VAL A 205 12.24 -22.16 -12.10
CA VAL A 205 11.37 -21.41 -11.21
C VAL A 205 9.93 -21.85 -11.46
N THR A 206 9.27 -22.43 -10.46
CA THR A 206 7.90 -22.91 -10.58
C THR A 206 6.99 -22.30 -9.52
N PHE A 207 5.77 -21.97 -9.91
CA PHE A 207 4.70 -21.57 -9.00
C PHE A 207 3.44 -22.39 -9.27
N ARG A 208 2.98 -23.14 -8.25
CA ARG A 208 1.80 -24.06 -8.36
C ARG A 208 1.84 -24.98 -9.58
N GLY A 209 2.99 -25.58 -9.85
CA GLY A 209 3.16 -26.53 -10.95
C GLY A 209 3.33 -25.90 -12.34
N ARG A 210 3.33 -24.59 -12.48
CA ARG A 210 3.63 -23.89 -13.74
C ARG A 210 5.04 -23.31 -13.69
N ALA A 211 5.83 -23.58 -14.72
CA ALA A 211 7.16 -23.02 -14.89
C ALA A 211 7.07 -21.54 -15.32
N ILE A 212 7.90 -20.70 -14.72
CA ILE A 212 8.09 -19.29 -15.13
C ILE A 212 9.26 -19.29 -16.12
N PRO A 213 9.09 -18.72 -17.33
CA PRO A 213 10.17 -18.64 -18.32
C PRO A 213 11.36 -17.87 -17.76
N PHE A 214 12.58 -18.34 -18.05
CA PHE A 214 13.81 -17.69 -17.59
C PHE A 214 13.92 -16.23 -18.05
N SER A 215 13.42 -15.91 -19.24
CA SER A 215 13.36 -14.54 -19.73
C SER A 215 12.58 -13.59 -18.82
N GLN A 216 11.50 -14.07 -18.20
CA GLN A 216 10.73 -13.26 -17.24
C GLN A 216 11.52 -13.03 -15.94
N VAL A 217 12.28 -14.01 -15.49
CA VAL A 217 13.16 -13.88 -14.33
C VAL A 217 14.26 -12.84 -14.62
N LEU A 218 14.89 -12.95 -15.80
CA LEU A 218 15.93 -12.00 -16.22
C LEU A 218 15.39 -10.57 -16.33
N ASN A 219 14.22 -10.39 -16.95
CA ASN A 219 13.57 -9.09 -17.03
C ASN A 219 13.25 -8.51 -15.65
N ALA A 220 12.77 -9.34 -14.72
CA ALA A 220 12.51 -8.91 -13.34
C ALA A 220 13.79 -8.46 -12.64
N MET A 221 14.89 -9.17 -12.80
CA MET A 221 16.20 -8.79 -12.26
C MET A 221 16.70 -7.47 -12.87
N THR A 222 16.66 -7.34 -14.19
CA THR A 222 17.09 -6.13 -14.90
C THR A 222 16.31 -4.91 -14.43
N LEU A 223 14.96 -5.00 -14.41
CA LEU A 223 14.11 -3.89 -13.94
C LEU A 223 14.44 -3.50 -12.50
N THR A 224 14.63 -4.47 -11.62
CA THR A 224 14.95 -4.20 -10.21
C THR A 224 16.31 -3.52 -10.07
N LEU A 225 17.32 -3.98 -10.80
CA LEU A 225 18.65 -3.36 -10.78
C LEU A 225 18.61 -1.93 -11.31
N VAL A 226 17.89 -1.66 -12.39
CA VAL A 226 17.73 -0.30 -12.93
C VAL A 226 17.06 0.62 -11.91
N VAL A 227 15.95 0.17 -11.29
CA VAL A 227 15.25 0.98 -10.28
C VAL A 227 16.15 1.26 -9.07
N LEU A 228 16.88 0.25 -8.56
CA LEU A 228 17.82 0.43 -7.47
C LEU A 228 18.95 1.39 -7.83
N PHE A 229 19.48 1.30 -9.05
CA PHE A 229 20.55 2.19 -9.53
C PHE A 229 20.05 3.64 -9.61
N VAL A 230 18.86 3.87 -10.18
CA VAL A 230 18.25 5.21 -10.24
C VAL A 230 17.97 5.74 -8.83
N PHE A 231 17.46 4.88 -7.93
CA PHE A 231 17.22 5.27 -6.54
C PHE A 231 18.51 5.69 -5.83
N LEU A 232 19.61 4.93 -5.99
CA LEU A 232 20.90 5.27 -5.39
C LEU A 232 21.44 6.61 -5.91
N ILE A 233 21.33 6.85 -7.23
CA ILE A 233 21.76 8.14 -7.80
C ILE A 233 20.91 9.30 -7.26
N ALA A 234 19.60 9.12 -7.17
CA ALA A 234 18.68 10.16 -6.70
C ALA A 234 18.82 10.45 -5.19
N SER A 235 19.38 9.52 -4.42
CA SER A 235 19.61 9.65 -2.97
C SER A 235 20.95 10.27 -2.59
N MET A 236 21.85 10.44 -3.55
CA MET A 236 23.17 11.11 -3.40
C MET A 236 23.06 12.60 -3.63
#